data_f1a3a2dda85b4df68a8451edcf45d48a
#
_entry.id   f1a3a2dda85b4df68a8451edcf45d48a
#
_cell.length_a   1.000
_cell.length_b   1.000
_cell.length_c   1.000
_cell.angle_alpha   90.00
_cell.angle_beta   90.00
_cell.angle_gamma   90.00
#
_symmetry.space_group_name_H-M   'P 1'
#
loop_
_entity.id
_entity.type
_entity.pdbx_description
1 polymer ?
#
loop_
_entity_poly.entity_id
_entity_poly.type
_entity_poly.pdbx_seq_one_letter_code
_entity_poly.pdbx_strand_id
1 'polypeptide(L)'
;MANSYPLVKLGFTGATVDSPLISEVSRRFNIDISILSADIEYAGGVKFGFLLAELFGDEAQCEATQQFLIDNHIQLEVMGYVRSND
;
A
#
# COMPACT_ATOMS: atom_id res chain seq x y z
N MET A 1 -6.25 -23.93 -6.32
CA MET A 1 -5.03 -23.22 -6.68
C MET A 1 -4.74 -22.16 -5.64
N ALA A 2 -3.53 -22.14 -5.11
CA ALA A 2 -3.16 -21.16 -4.10
C ALA A 2 -2.92 -19.80 -4.76
N ASN A 3 -3.52 -18.77 -4.21
CA ASN A 3 -3.31 -17.40 -4.66
C ASN A 3 -2.29 -16.73 -3.73
N SER A 4 -1.39 -15.99 -4.33
CA SER A 4 -0.42 -15.20 -3.59
C SER A 4 -0.71 -13.73 -3.79
N TYR A 5 -0.63 -12.96 -2.71
CA TYR A 5 -0.90 -11.54 -2.71
C TYR A 5 0.33 -10.78 -2.22
N PRO A 6 0.69 -9.69 -2.88
CA PRO A 6 1.88 -8.94 -2.43
C PRO A 6 1.65 -8.30 -1.07
N LEU A 7 2.65 -8.45 -0.22
CA LEU A 7 2.75 -7.77 1.06
C LEU A 7 3.67 -6.58 0.84
N VAL A 8 3.15 -5.38 1.00
CA VAL A 8 3.89 -4.16 0.68
C VAL A 8 4.07 -3.29 1.92
N LYS A 9 5.22 -2.66 2.00
CA LYS A 9 5.51 -1.64 2.99
C LYS A 9 5.50 -0.30 2.27
N LEU A 10 4.69 0.62 2.74
CA LEU A 10 4.54 1.94 2.14
C LEU A 10 5.07 3.01 3.08
N GLY A 11 5.81 3.97 2.52
CA GLY A 11 6.31 5.10 3.27
C GLY A 11 5.72 6.39 2.72
N PHE A 12 5.14 7.18 3.62
CA PHE A 12 4.49 8.45 3.29
C PHE A 12 5.21 9.58 4.00
N THR A 13 5.41 10.71 3.31
CA THR A 13 5.99 11.91 3.94
C THR A 13 5.22 13.13 3.51
N GLY A 14 5.13 14.12 4.41
CA GLY A 14 4.53 15.40 4.11
C GLY A 14 3.06 15.27 3.70
N ALA A 15 2.70 15.87 2.58
CA ALA A 15 1.32 15.94 2.11
C ALA A 15 0.72 14.56 1.83
N THR A 16 1.53 13.55 1.52
CA THR A 16 1.01 12.23 1.20
C THR A 16 0.46 11.50 2.43
N VAL A 17 0.89 11.87 3.64
CA VAL A 17 0.37 11.28 4.88
C VAL A 17 -1.12 11.59 5.04
N ASP A 18 -1.52 12.79 4.67
CA ASP A 18 -2.90 13.25 4.83
C ASP A 18 -3.78 12.99 3.60
N SER A 19 -3.19 12.48 2.53
CA SER A 19 -3.91 12.21 1.30
C SER A 19 -4.66 10.88 1.40
N PRO A 20 -5.92 10.80 0.91
CA PRO A 20 -6.69 9.55 0.97
C PRO A 20 -6.28 8.58 -0.16
N LEU A 21 -4.99 8.38 -0.37
CA LEU A 21 -4.48 7.57 -1.48
C LEU A 21 -4.91 6.11 -1.39
N ILE A 22 -4.96 5.55 -0.18
CA ILE A 22 -5.34 4.14 -0.02
C ILE A 22 -6.80 3.92 -0.43
N SER A 23 -7.70 4.81 -0.01
CA SER A 23 -9.10 4.76 -0.45
C SER A 23 -9.23 4.95 -1.96
N GLU A 24 -8.48 5.89 -2.50
CA GLU A 24 -8.51 6.18 -3.93
C GLU A 24 -8.07 4.97 -4.75
N VAL A 25 -6.99 4.32 -4.34
CA VAL A 25 -6.46 3.13 -4.99
C VAL A 25 -7.49 2.01 -4.99
N SER A 26 -8.11 1.76 -3.84
CA SER A 26 -9.10 0.71 -3.70
C SER A 26 -10.26 0.90 -4.67
N ARG A 27 -10.76 2.14 -4.78
CA ARG A 27 -11.86 2.45 -5.70
C ARG A 27 -11.44 2.42 -7.16
N ARG A 28 -10.26 3.01 -7.45
CA ARG A 28 -9.79 3.21 -8.81
C ARG A 28 -9.45 1.90 -9.51
N PHE A 29 -8.81 1.00 -8.79
CA PHE A 29 -8.34 -0.27 -9.35
C PHE A 29 -9.20 -1.45 -8.92
N ASN A 30 -10.26 -1.19 -8.18
CA ASN A 30 -11.16 -2.22 -7.68
C ASN A 30 -10.42 -3.32 -6.94
N ILE A 31 -9.55 -2.92 -6.03
CA ILE A 31 -8.69 -3.81 -5.27
C ILE A 31 -9.02 -3.68 -3.79
N ASP A 32 -8.99 -4.79 -3.07
CA ASP A 32 -9.14 -4.79 -1.61
C ASP A 32 -7.76 -4.71 -0.97
N ILE A 33 -7.66 -3.90 0.07
CA ILE A 33 -6.40 -3.69 0.78
C ILE A 33 -6.61 -4.02 2.25
N SER A 34 -5.83 -4.96 2.76
CA SER A 34 -5.84 -5.29 4.17
C SER A 34 -4.65 -4.61 4.85
N ILE A 35 -4.94 -3.70 5.76
CA ILE A 35 -3.90 -2.98 6.51
C ILE A 35 -3.54 -3.81 7.74
N LEU A 36 -2.28 -4.25 7.79
CA LEU A 36 -1.79 -5.07 8.88
C LEU A 36 -1.21 -4.23 10.00
N SER A 37 -0.58 -3.11 9.63
CA SER A 37 0.02 -2.21 10.60
C SER A 37 0.13 -0.83 9.98
N ALA A 38 0.00 0.20 10.80
CA ALA A 38 0.14 1.58 10.37
C ALA A 38 0.68 2.40 11.53
N ASP A 39 1.57 3.33 11.23
CA ASP A 39 2.19 4.17 12.25
C ASP A 39 2.46 5.55 11.65
N ILE A 40 2.18 6.60 12.43
CA ILE A 40 2.46 7.97 12.02
C ILE A 40 3.35 8.59 13.08
N GLU A 41 4.47 9.16 12.65
CA GLU A 41 5.45 9.76 13.53
C GLU A 41 5.73 11.19 13.10
N TYR A 42 6.24 11.97 14.05
CA TYR A 42 6.68 13.34 13.82
C TYR A 42 8.15 13.45 14.16
N ALA A 43 8.94 14.04 13.27
CA ALA A 43 10.35 14.27 13.52
C ALA A 43 10.74 15.58 12.85
N GLY A 44 11.32 16.51 13.61
CA GLY A 44 11.77 17.79 13.08
C GLY A 44 10.68 18.61 12.40
N GLY A 45 9.43 18.51 12.88
CA GLY A 45 8.30 19.21 12.27
C GLY A 45 7.73 18.54 11.03
N VAL A 46 8.25 17.37 10.65
CA VAL A 46 7.77 16.64 9.49
C VAL A 46 7.02 15.40 9.94
N LYS A 47 5.90 15.16 9.29
CA LYS A 47 5.07 13.99 9.55
C LYS A 47 5.49 12.85 8.62
N PHE A 48 5.69 11.66 9.19
CA PHE A 48 6.01 10.43 8.46
C PHE A 48 4.96 9.37 8.76
N GLY A 49 4.59 8.61 7.75
CA GLY A 49 3.68 7.50 7.93
C GLY A 49 4.26 6.23 7.32
N PHE A 50 4.05 5.11 8.01
CA PHE A 50 4.41 3.79 7.50
C PHE A 50 3.18 2.90 7.54
N LEU A 51 3.05 2.07 6.53
CA LEU A 51 1.89 1.20 6.39
C LEU A 51 2.35 -0.14 5.82
N LEU A 52 1.92 -1.21 6.46
CA LEU A 52 2.14 -2.57 5.98
C LEU A 52 0.80 -3.12 5.55
N ALA A 53 0.69 -3.55 4.32
CA ALA A 53 -0.60 -3.94 3.75
C ALA A 53 -0.47 -5.10 2.76
N GLU A 54 -1.55 -5.86 2.64
CA GLU A 54 -1.70 -6.90 1.62
C GLU A 54 -2.63 -6.37 0.53
N LEU A 55 -2.26 -6.59 -0.72
CA LEU A 55 -3.05 -6.16 -1.88
C LEU A 55 -3.77 -7.37 -2.46
N PHE A 56 -5.10 -7.36 -2.36
CA PHE A 56 -5.94 -8.46 -2.85
C PHE A 56 -6.57 -8.10 -4.18
N GLY A 57 -5.92 -8.52 -5.24
CA GLY A 57 -6.39 -8.32 -6.60
C GLY A 57 -5.62 -9.24 -7.53
N ASP A 58 -5.95 -9.20 -8.80
CA ASP A 58 -5.18 -9.96 -9.79
C ASP A 58 -3.83 -9.27 -10.03
N GLU A 59 -2.98 -9.92 -10.81
CA GLU A 59 -1.63 -9.42 -11.06
C GLU A 59 -1.65 -8.01 -11.68
N ALA A 60 -2.53 -7.79 -12.65
CA ALA A 60 -2.64 -6.50 -13.31
C ALA A 60 -3.11 -5.40 -12.36
N GLN A 61 -4.08 -5.70 -11.50
CA GLN A 61 -4.58 -4.75 -10.49
C GLN A 61 -3.48 -4.40 -9.49
N CYS A 62 -2.74 -5.39 -9.03
CA CYS A 62 -1.64 -5.17 -8.07
C CYS A 62 -0.53 -4.34 -8.69
N GLU A 63 -0.15 -4.61 -9.93
CA GLU A 63 0.87 -3.83 -10.62
C GLU A 63 0.43 -2.39 -10.84
N ALA A 64 -0.81 -2.18 -11.28
CA ALA A 64 -1.36 -0.84 -11.49
C ALA A 64 -1.39 -0.06 -10.17
N THR A 65 -1.78 -0.71 -9.08
CA THR A 65 -1.80 -0.11 -7.75
C THR A 65 -0.42 0.33 -7.31
N GLN A 66 0.57 -0.56 -7.45
CA GLN A 66 1.93 -0.25 -7.05
C GLN A 66 2.49 0.93 -7.87
N GLN A 67 2.25 0.92 -9.17
CA GLN A 67 2.74 2.00 -10.04
C GLN A 67 2.09 3.33 -9.70
N PHE A 68 0.79 3.33 -9.43
CA PHE A 68 0.07 4.54 -9.03
C PHE A 68 0.65 5.13 -7.74
N LEU A 69 0.94 4.28 -6.76
CA LEU A 69 1.51 4.74 -5.50
C LEU A 69 2.91 5.32 -5.71
N ILE A 70 3.73 4.67 -6.51
CA ILE A 70 5.08 5.16 -6.83
C ILE A 70 5.00 6.50 -7.55
N ASP A 71 4.08 6.64 -8.51
CA ASP A 71 3.88 7.87 -9.26
C ASP A 71 3.41 9.03 -8.37
N ASN A 72 2.80 8.71 -7.25
CA ASN A 72 2.34 9.69 -6.26
C ASN A 72 3.35 9.89 -5.12
N HIS A 73 4.61 9.53 -5.35
CA HIS A 73 5.72 9.76 -4.43
C HIS A 73 5.62 8.97 -3.12
N ILE A 74 4.95 7.82 -3.16
CA ILE A 74 4.93 6.88 -2.04
C ILE A 74 6.11 5.96 -2.20
N GLN A 75 6.90 5.80 -1.14
CA GLN A 75 7.96 4.79 -1.12
C GLN A 75 7.29 3.42 -0.97
N LEU A 76 7.64 2.50 -1.84
CA LEU A 76 7.01 1.19 -1.86
C LEU A 76 8.07 0.09 -1.90
N GLU A 77 7.93 -0.87 -1.00
CA GLU A 77 8.79 -2.03 -0.95
C GLU A 77 7.91 -3.28 -0.88
N VAL A 78 8.13 -4.22 -1.80
CA VAL A 78 7.45 -5.51 -1.72
C VAL A 78 8.22 -6.39 -0.76
N MET A 79 7.60 -6.71 0.38
CA MET A 79 8.23 -7.50 1.45
C MET A 79 8.16 -8.99 1.17
N GLY A 80 7.23 -9.41 0.32
CA GLY A 80 7.03 -10.80 0.00
C GLY A 80 5.62 -11.02 -0.50
N TYR A 81 5.21 -12.26 -0.48
CA TYR A 81 3.87 -12.65 -0.94
C TYR A 81 3.23 -13.53 0.12
N VAL A 82 1.97 -13.24 0.39
CA VAL A 82 1.17 -13.99 1.36
C VAL A 82 0.26 -14.93 0.60
N ARG A 83 0.20 -16.18 1.01
CA ARG A 83 -0.67 -17.18 0.40
C ARG A 83 -2.02 -17.20 1.09
N SER A 84 -3.05 -17.34 0.29
CA SER A 84 -4.37 -17.64 0.80
C SER A 84 -4.37 -19.06 1.36
N ASN A 85 -5.01 -19.24 2.52
CA ASN A 85 -5.14 -20.56 3.18
C ASN A 85 -6.48 -21.24 2.92
N ASP A 86 -7.25 -20.72 2.00
CA ASP A 86 -8.58 -21.26 1.68
C ASP A 86 -8.53 -22.52 0.84
#